data_0e1c9c0a600724faadf63cf872e3ce38
#
_entry.id   0e1c9c0a600724faadf63cf872e3ce38
#
_cell.length_a   1.000
_cell.length_b   1.000
_cell.length_c   1.000
_cell.angle_alpha   90.00
_cell.angle_beta   90.00
_cell.angle_gamma   90.00
#
_symmetry.space_group_name_H-M   'P 1'
#
loop_
_entity.id
_entity.type
_entity.pdbx_description
1 polymer ?
#
loop_
_entity_poly.entity_id
_entity_poly.type
_entity_poly.pdbx_seq_one_letter_code
_entity_poly.pdbx_strand_id
1 'polypeptide(L)'
;MAVVLDLFSRKVIGWATRNTIHRDLVMNALLIAVRERGPTDAIVHSDQGSQYGSDVWLRFCRTNGLKPSMSRRGNCWDNAVAESFFSSLKKERIKKRIYNTRQQATDEIADYIEGFYNRSRRDEHLAGVSPEQFEAATRP
;
A
#
# COMPACT_ATOMS: atom_id res chain seq x y z
N MET A 1 -10.26 -1.00 2.33
CA MET A 1 -8.88 -1.51 2.31
C MET A 1 -7.90 -0.38 2.17
N ALA A 2 -6.80 -0.41 2.92
CA ALA A 2 -5.70 0.53 2.80
C ALA A 2 -4.42 -0.23 2.49
N VAL A 3 -3.58 0.33 1.63
CA VAL A 3 -2.28 -0.25 1.28
C VAL A 3 -1.19 0.81 1.39
N VAL A 4 0.01 0.36 1.74
CA VAL A 4 1.22 1.18 1.72
C VAL A 4 2.19 0.53 0.75
N LEU A 5 2.59 1.29 -0.24
CA LEU A 5 3.46 0.84 -1.32
C LEU A 5 4.81 1.53 -1.22
N ASP A 6 5.88 0.77 -1.40
CA ASP A 6 7.21 1.32 -1.59
C ASP A 6 7.31 1.79 -3.05
N LEU A 7 7.52 3.09 -3.27
CA LEU A 7 7.53 3.64 -4.62
C LEU A 7 8.76 3.22 -5.43
N PHE A 8 9.82 2.82 -4.76
CA PHE A 8 11.03 2.36 -5.43
C PHE A 8 10.86 0.94 -5.98
N SER A 9 10.38 0.02 -5.14
CA SER A 9 10.24 -1.40 -5.50
C SER A 9 8.84 -1.81 -5.91
N ARG A 10 7.86 -0.94 -5.70
CA ARG A 10 6.44 -1.24 -5.92
C ARG A 10 5.90 -2.34 -5.01
N LYS A 11 6.66 -2.75 -4.01
CA LYS A 11 6.22 -3.75 -3.04
C LYS A 11 5.13 -3.19 -2.13
N VAL A 12 4.12 -3.98 -1.85
CA VAL A 12 3.14 -3.67 -0.81
C VAL A 12 3.77 -4.05 0.52
N ILE A 13 4.08 -3.05 1.34
CA ILE A 13 4.78 -3.24 2.61
C ILE A 13 3.88 -3.13 3.83
N GLY A 14 2.64 -2.71 3.63
CA GLY A 14 1.62 -2.71 4.68
C GLY A 14 0.24 -2.67 4.06
N TRP A 15 -0.70 -3.37 4.66
CA TRP A 15 -2.09 -3.34 4.20
C TRP A 15 -3.02 -3.74 5.33
N ALA A 16 -4.27 -3.28 5.24
CA ALA A 16 -5.31 -3.59 6.21
C ALA A 16 -6.68 -3.55 5.54
N THR A 17 -7.62 -4.33 6.07
CA THR A 17 -9.00 -4.38 5.59
C THR A 17 -9.97 -4.14 6.73
N ARG A 18 -11.06 -3.40 6.44
CA ARG A 18 -12.17 -3.17 7.36
C ARG A 18 -13.43 -2.85 6.54
N ASN A 19 -14.57 -2.78 7.23
CA ASN A 19 -15.85 -2.46 6.60
C ASN A 19 -15.95 -1.03 6.10
N THR A 20 -15.33 -0.12 6.82
CA THR A 20 -15.36 1.31 6.51
C THR A 20 -13.95 1.84 6.42
N ILE A 21 -13.74 2.79 5.51
CA ILE A 21 -12.46 3.46 5.36
C ILE A 21 -12.44 4.64 6.32
N HIS A 22 -11.47 4.65 7.23
CA HIS A 22 -11.19 5.76 8.13
C HIS A 22 -9.71 5.74 8.53
N ARG A 23 -9.27 6.79 9.25
CA ARG A 23 -7.84 6.97 9.57
C ARG A 23 -7.21 5.80 10.33
N ASP A 24 -7.98 5.10 11.18
CA ASP A 24 -7.44 3.95 11.92
C ASP A 24 -7.02 2.82 10.98
N LEU A 25 -7.78 2.61 9.91
CA LEU A 25 -7.44 1.63 8.88
C LEU A 25 -6.11 1.98 8.21
N VAL A 26 -5.96 3.24 7.82
CA VAL A 26 -4.74 3.74 7.18
C VAL A 26 -3.57 3.66 8.15
N MET A 27 -3.76 4.08 9.40
CA MET A 27 -2.70 4.04 10.41
C MET A 27 -2.25 2.61 10.72
N ASN A 28 -3.17 1.67 10.73
CA ASN A 28 -2.83 0.25 10.91
C ASN A 28 -1.95 -0.26 9.77
N ALA A 29 -2.32 0.05 8.53
CA ALA A 29 -1.52 -0.33 7.37
C ALA A 29 -0.12 0.30 7.42
N LEU A 30 -0.05 1.58 7.79
CA LEU A 30 1.24 2.28 7.89
C LEU A 30 2.10 1.73 9.03
N LEU A 31 1.50 1.37 10.16
CA LEU A 31 2.24 0.79 11.27
C LEU A 31 2.87 -0.55 10.88
N ILE A 32 2.16 -1.37 10.12
CA ILE A 32 2.70 -2.61 9.58
C ILE A 32 3.90 -2.32 8.66
N ALA A 33 3.77 -1.31 7.80
CA ALA A 33 4.85 -0.91 6.91
C ALA A 33 6.09 -0.43 7.68
N VAL A 34 5.90 0.36 8.74
CA VAL A 34 7.00 0.85 9.57
C VAL A 34 7.71 -0.31 10.27
N ARG A 35 6.97 -1.29 10.77
CA ARG A 35 7.54 -2.48 11.39
C ARG A 35 8.33 -3.32 10.39
N GLU A 36 7.82 -3.43 9.17
CA GLU A 36 8.48 -4.19 8.11
C GLU A 36 9.82 -3.56 7.71
N ARG A 37 9.85 -2.23 7.60
CA ARG A 37 11.04 -1.50 7.11
C ARG A 37 11.98 -1.03 8.22
N GLY A 38 11.51 -0.96 9.45
CA GLY A 38 12.26 -0.41 10.57
C GLY A 38 12.26 1.12 10.59
N PRO A 39 12.95 1.73 11.57
CA PRO A 39 13.01 3.19 11.69
C PRO A 39 13.62 3.84 10.45
N THR A 40 12.99 4.92 9.98
CA THR A 40 13.42 5.59 8.76
C THR A 40 12.89 7.04 8.76
N ASP A 41 13.55 7.90 7.98
CA ASP A 41 13.08 9.26 7.70
C ASP A 41 12.26 9.33 6.41
N ALA A 42 11.57 8.26 6.06
CA ALA A 42 10.84 8.17 4.82
C ALA A 42 9.72 9.20 4.74
N ILE A 43 9.43 9.63 3.51
CA ILE A 43 8.29 10.48 3.21
C ILE A 43 7.11 9.57 2.92
N VAL A 44 5.99 9.81 3.62
CA VAL A 44 4.71 9.13 3.36
C VAL A 44 3.87 10.04 2.50
N HIS A 45 3.62 9.63 1.26
CA HIS A 45 2.79 10.37 0.33
C HIS A 45 1.38 9.80 0.32
N SER A 46 0.38 10.66 0.43
CA SER A 46 -1.04 10.28 0.42
C SER A 46 -1.83 11.22 -0.47
N ASP A 47 -3.07 10.85 -0.78
CA ASP A 47 -3.97 11.78 -1.44
C ASP A 47 -4.44 12.86 -0.45
N GLN A 48 -5.16 13.86 -0.95
CA GLN A 48 -5.64 14.98 -0.14
C GLN A 48 -6.99 14.66 0.51
N GLY A 49 -7.09 13.48 1.14
CA GLY A 49 -8.27 13.10 1.91
C GLY A 49 -8.28 13.77 3.28
N SER A 50 -9.47 14.01 3.82
CA SER A 50 -9.63 14.68 5.11
C SER A 50 -8.93 13.97 6.26
N GLN A 51 -8.86 12.62 6.23
CA GLN A 51 -8.18 11.85 7.27
C GLN A 51 -6.68 12.12 7.33
N TYR A 52 -6.06 12.52 6.21
CA TYR A 52 -4.61 12.73 6.14
C TYR A 52 -4.19 14.13 6.56
N GLY A 53 -5.14 15.06 6.68
CA GLY A 53 -4.87 16.41 7.17
C GLY A 53 -5.10 16.58 8.66
N SER A 54 -5.54 15.54 9.37
CA SER A 54 -5.87 15.65 10.79
C SER A 54 -4.64 15.73 11.67
N ASP A 55 -4.77 16.37 12.84
CA ASP A 55 -3.70 16.43 13.83
C ASP A 55 -3.28 15.04 14.32
N VAL A 56 -4.22 14.11 14.39
CA VAL A 56 -3.95 12.73 14.79
C VAL A 56 -3.03 12.05 13.78
N TRP A 57 -3.32 12.23 12.49
CA TRP A 57 -2.50 11.68 11.42
C TRP A 57 -1.08 12.27 11.43
N LEU A 58 -0.99 13.60 11.53
CA LEU A 58 0.30 14.27 11.52
C LEU A 58 1.15 13.86 12.72
N ARG A 59 0.53 13.73 13.89
CA ARG A 59 1.20 13.26 15.09
C ARG A 59 1.67 11.81 14.96
N PHE A 60 0.84 10.96 14.39
CA PHE A 60 1.20 9.57 14.14
C PHE A 60 2.43 9.46 13.23
N CYS A 61 2.45 10.20 12.13
CA CYS A 61 3.60 10.22 11.24
C CYS A 61 4.85 10.69 11.96
N ARG A 62 4.75 11.78 12.71
CA ARG A 62 5.88 12.36 13.44
C ARG A 62 6.43 11.40 14.50
N THR A 63 5.54 10.73 15.23
CA THR A 63 5.93 9.75 16.26
C THR A 63 6.70 8.57 15.66
N ASN A 64 6.40 8.21 14.42
CA ASN A 64 7.03 7.10 13.73
C ASN A 64 8.19 7.51 12.81
N GLY A 65 8.65 8.75 12.92
CA GLY A 65 9.78 9.25 12.13
C GLY A 65 9.46 9.47 10.65
N LEU A 66 8.20 9.70 10.33
CA LEU A 66 7.75 9.84 8.95
C LEU A 66 7.42 11.30 8.64
N LYS A 67 7.70 11.73 7.42
CA LYS A 67 7.38 13.06 6.93
C LYS A 67 6.15 12.98 6.03
N PRO A 68 4.99 13.51 6.45
CA PRO A 68 3.80 13.44 5.63
C PRO A 68 3.90 14.38 4.42
N SER A 69 3.40 13.92 3.29
CA SER A 69 3.27 14.67 2.07
C SER A 69 1.94 14.32 1.43
N MET A 70 1.27 15.30 0.84
CA MET A 70 -0.02 15.06 0.17
C MET A 70 0.07 15.45 -1.30
N SER A 71 -0.63 14.69 -2.14
CA SER A 71 -0.77 15.04 -3.54
C SER A 71 -1.53 16.34 -3.69
N ARG A 72 -1.27 17.05 -4.78
CA ARG A 72 -2.00 18.25 -5.12
C ARG A 72 -3.46 17.89 -5.40
N ARG A 73 -4.36 18.78 -4.97
CA ARG A 73 -5.80 18.58 -5.17
C ARG A 73 -6.11 18.40 -6.65
N GLY A 74 -6.81 17.32 -6.98
CA GLY A 74 -7.22 17.02 -8.34
C GLY A 74 -6.11 16.49 -9.24
N ASN A 75 -4.90 16.23 -8.72
CA ASN A 75 -3.79 15.71 -9.52
C ASN A 75 -3.73 14.18 -9.40
N CYS A 76 -4.26 13.48 -10.41
CA CYS A 76 -4.31 12.02 -10.43
C CYS A 76 -2.93 11.36 -10.63
N TRP A 77 -1.96 12.07 -11.18
CA TRP A 77 -0.61 11.51 -11.40
C TRP A 77 0.11 11.22 -10.09
N ASP A 78 -0.16 12.01 -9.04
CA ASP A 78 0.48 11.84 -7.75
C ASP A 78 0.10 10.52 -7.07
N ASN A 79 -1.02 9.88 -7.48
CA ASN A 79 -1.53 8.65 -6.87
C ASN A 79 -1.54 7.46 -7.83
N ALA A 80 -0.87 7.59 -8.98
CA ALA A 80 -0.94 6.60 -10.05
C ALA A 80 -0.47 5.19 -9.62
N VAL A 81 0.50 5.12 -8.73
CA VAL A 81 1.04 3.82 -8.25
C VAL A 81 -0.01 3.06 -7.45
N ALA A 82 -0.67 3.73 -6.51
CA ALA A 82 -1.72 3.11 -5.72
C ALA A 82 -2.92 2.71 -6.59
N GLU A 83 -3.32 3.57 -7.52
CA GLU A 83 -4.40 3.28 -8.44
C GLU A 83 -4.08 2.07 -9.32
N SER A 84 -2.84 1.96 -9.78
CA SER A 84 -2.37 0.83 -10.57
C SER A 84 -2.44 -0.47 -9.77
N PHE A 85 -2.05 -0.44 -8.50
CA PHE A 85 -2.16 -1.62 -7.64
C PHE A 85 -3.62 -2.07 -7.48
N PHE A 86 -4.54 -1.15 -7.17
CA PHE A 86 -5.94 -1.52 -7.00
C PHE A 86 -6.56 -2.02 -8.30
N SER A 87 -6.18 -1.45 -9.43
CA SER A 87 -6.62 -1.92 -10.73
C SER A 87 -6.15 -3.37 -10.99
N SER A 88 -4.90 -3.67 -10.69
CA SER A 88 -4.34 -5.01 -10.83
C SER A 88 -5.04 -6.02 -9.93
N LEU A 89 -5.24 -5.68 -8.66
CA LEU A 89 -5.95 -6.52 -7.72
C LEU A 89 -7.36 -6.86 -8.23
N LYS A 90 -8.07 -5.82 -8.66
CA LYS A 90 -9.44 -5.98 -9.14
C LYS A 90 -9.50 -6.85 -10.40
N LYS A 91 -8.69 -6.56 -11.39
CA LYS A 91 -8.70 -7.27 -12.68
C LYS A 91 -8.15 -8.69 -12.59
N GLU A 92 -7.10 -8.89 -11.81
CA GLU A 92 -6.37 -10.15 -11.78
C GLU A 92 -6.94 -11.16 -10.80
N ARG A 93 -7.68 -10.69 -9.78
CA ARG A 93 -8.10 -11.61 -8.73
C ARG A 93 -9.57 -11.49 -8.31
N ILE A 94 -10.10 -10.29 -8.04
CA ILE A 94 -11.38 -10.19 -7.33
C ILE A 94 -12.58 -9.80 -8.17
N LYS A 95 -12.41 -9.32 -9.40
CA LYS A 95 -13.49 -8.70 -10.20
C LYS A 95 -14.73 -9.57 -10.42
N LYS A 96 -14.57 -10.86 -10.60
CA LYS A 96 -15.70 -11.76 -10.91
C LYS A 96 -15.93 -12.79 -9.82
N ARG A 97 -15.43 -12.57 -8.62
CA ARG A 97 -15.57 -13.51 -7.53
C ARG A 97 -16.58 -13.03 -6.51
N ILE A 98 -17.31 -13.98 -5.94
CA ILE A 98 -18.27 -13.74 -4.88
C ILE A 98 -17.70 -14.40 -3.63
N TYR A 99 -17.67 -13.66 -2.52
CA TYR A 99 -17.17 -14.15 -1.25
C TYR A 99 -18.32 -14.24 -0.26
N ASN A 100 -18.46 -15.41 0.39
CA ASN A 100 -19.52 -15.63 1.37
C ASN A 100 -19.26 -14.88 2.68
N THR A 101 -18.00 -14.66 3.02
CA THR A 101 -17.60 -13.96 4.23
C THR A 101 -16.50 -12.97 3.94
N ARG A 102 -16.33 -12.00 4.85
CA ARG A 102 -15.20 -11.05 4.77
C ARG A 102 -13.88 -11.76 4.94
N GLN A 103 -13.83 -12.79 5.76
CA GLN A 103 -12.59 -13.52 5.97
C GLN A 103 -12.12 -14.19 4.68
N GLN A 104 -13.03 -14.73 3.89
CA GLN A 104 -12.68 -15.28 2.58
C GLN A 104 -12.10 -14.23 1.64
N ALA A 105 -12.71 -13.04 1.62
CA ALA A 105 -12.19 -11.94 0.82
C ALA A 105 -10.81 -11.48 1.30
N THR A 106 -10.63 -11.36 2.61
CA THR A 106 -9.35 -10.97 3.20
C THR A 106 -8.27 -12.00 2.90
N ASP A 107 -8.58 -13.29 3.01
CA ASP A 107 -7.64 -14.38 2.71
C ASP A 107 -7.22 -14.34 1.23
N GLU A 108 -8.14 -14.06 0.33
CA GLU A 108 -7.85 -13.92 -1.10
C GLU A 108 -6.91 -12.74 -1.36
N ILE A 109 -7.16 -11.61 -0.71
CA ILE A 109 -6.31 -10.42 -0.81
C ILE A 109 -4.92 -10.71 -0.27
N ALA A 110 -4.81 -11.38 0.87
CA ALA A 110 -3.52 -11.77 1.45
C ALA A 110 -2.74 -12.67 0.49
N ASP A 111 -3.41 -13.66 -0.09
CA ASP A 111 -2.78 -14.55 -1.07
C ASP A 111 -2.30 -13.77 -2.29
N TYR A 112 -3.12 -12.85 -2.80
CA TYR A 112 -2.72 -12.04 -3.94
C TYR A 112 -1.49 -11.18 -3.63
N ILE A 113 -1.49 -10.47 -2.51
CA ILE A 113 -0.41 -9.55 -2.16
C ILE A 113 0.88 -10.32 -1.83
N GLU A 114 0.80 -11.24 -0.89
CA GLU A 114 1.98 -11.89 -0.32
C GLU A 114 2.45 -13.07 -1.16
N GLY A 115 1.51 -13.82 -1.72
CA GLY A 115 1.83 -15.00 -2.52
C GLY A 115 2.12 -14.71 -3.99
N PHE A 116 1.61 -13.60 -4.52
CA PHE A 116 1.73 -13.33 -5.95
C PHE A 116 2.30 -11.95 -6.27
N TYR A 117 1.63 -10.87 -5.85
CA TYR A 117 1.99 -9.50 -6.26
C TYR A 117 3.44 -9.16 -5.88
N ASN A 118 3.78 -9.34 -4.62
CA ASN A 118 5.12 -9.03 -4.15
C ASN A 118 6.17 -10.03 -4.62
N ARG A 119 5.81 -11.31 -4.66
CA ARG A 119 6.76 -12.41 -4.85
C ARG A 119 6.99 -12.78 -6.31
N SER A 120 5.94 -12.83 -7.11
CA SER A 120 5.99 -13.46 -8.44
C SER A 120 5.51 -12.60 -9.59
N ARG A 121 4.62 -11.64 -9.34
CA ARG A 121 4.02 -10.85 -10.40
C ARG A 121 5.08 -9.97 -11.06
N ARG A 122 5.23 -10.12 -12.34
CA ARG A 122 6.18 -9.32 -13.12
C ARG A 122 5.63 -7.92 -13.33
N ASP A 123 6.47 -6.92 -13.11
CA ASP A 123 6.10 -5.51 -13.24
C ASP A 123 6.97 -4.87 -14.33
N GLU A 124 6.33 -4.29 -15.33
CA GLU A 124 7.04 -3.63 -16.44
C GLU A 124 7.93 -2.48 -15.96
N HIS A 125 7.51 -1.76 -14.93
CA HIS A 125 8.29 -0.66 -14.34
C HIS A 125 9.55 -1.16 -13.64
N LEU A 126 9.63 -2.45 -13.37
CA LEU A 126 10.77 -3.09 -12.71
C LEU A 126 11.56 -3.99 -13.67
N ALA A 127 11.50 -3.70 -14.97
CA ALA A 127 12.17 -4.48 -16.02
C ALA A 127 11.70 -5.94 -16.07
N GLY A 128 10.44 -6.19 -15.72
CA GLY A 128 9.83 -7.52 -15.85
C GLY A 128 10.08 -8.47 -14.69
N VAL A 129 10.56 -7.97 -13.55
CA VAL A 129 10.72 -8.78 -12.33
C VAL A 129 9.67 -8.40 -11.29
N SER A 130 9.53 -9.22 -10.25
CA SER A 130 8.61 -8.91 -9.16
C SER A 130 9.21 -7.89 -8.20
N PRO A 131 8.38 -7.23 -7.36
CA PRO A 131 8.89 -6.32 -6.34
C PRO A 131 9.95 -6.93 -5.42
N GLU A 132 9.73 -8.16 -4.95
CA GLU A 132 10.73 -8.82 -4.08
C GLU A 132 12.01 -9.13 -4.82
N GLN A 133 11.93 -9.58 -6.07
CA GLN A 133 13.12 -9.82 -6.90
C GLN A 133 13.89 -8.54 -7.14
N PHE A 134 13.18 -7.44 -7.40
CA PHE A 134 13.79 -6.14 -7.60
C PHE A 134 14.51 -5.67 -6.34
N GLU A 135 13.89 -5.82 -5.18
CA GLU A 135 14.53 -5.45 -3.90
C GLU A 135 15.77 -6.30 -3.61
N ALA A 136 15.68 -7.60 -3.86
CA ALA A 136 16.80 -8.50 -3.66
C ALA A 136 18.00 -8.14 -4.54
N ALA A 137 17.75 -7.65 -5.74
CA ALA A 137 18.81 -7.27 -6.69
C ALA A 137 19.40 -5.89 -6.40
N THR A 138 18.68 -4.99 -5.74
CA THR A 138 19.07 -3.58 -5.58
C THR A 138 19.46 -3.19 -4.16
N ARG A 139 19.07 -3.98 -3.16
CA ARG A 139 19.42 -3.72 -1.76
C ARG A 139 20.62 -4.56 -1.35
N PRO A 140 21.56 -3.96 -0.61
CA PRO A 140 22.73 -4.72 -0.08
C PRO A 140 22.31 -5.71 1.01
#